data_fbbbe6f300e1ca6a9eedd916b1145b13
#
_entry.id   fbbbe6f300e1ca6a9eedd916b1145b13
#
_cell.length_a   1.000
_cell.length_b   1.000
_cell.length_c   1.000
_cell.angle_alpha   90.00
_cell.angle_beta   90.00
_cell.angle_gamma   90.00
#
_symmetry.space_group_name_H-M   'P 1'
#
loop_
_entity.id
_entity.type
_entity.pdbx_description
1 polymer ?
#
loop_
_entity_poly.entity_id
_entity_poly.type
_entity_poly.pdbx_seq_one_letter_code
_entity_poly.pdbx_strand_id
1 'polypeptide(L)'
;MNRKTLFTALLLLLGRNVCSAGEPGPTIRFAEIPAGWFYMGSGGPGADYDETPIHKVVISRPFRMSVTEITNAQYEAFDPSHRALRGKQGFSSGDNEAVIFVDWHQADAFCRWLSEKEGRTYRLPTEAEWEYACRAGSCMHYSFGDRLPKAALKNQEEHHSFIPVDLTVAQSAPNAFGLYDMHGNVEEWCYDWYGPYFRGDQTDPVGYADGFYKVTRGGSHSTPVEYLRSANRMAMIPEDKHFLTGFRIIEAPYPATKPVPASTAAEPVAQHVAHWVDMNDQPRYYTPIEYVIPPQISTAPMYPHNHCPAVTWCRNGDLLAVWFSTISEFGREMAIWHSRLRCGADSWDEASLLCKVPDRNMTGSSLRCDPDSGRIYLLNGVEAGGWWRNLALLAQTSDDNGATWSRPQIVSPEHTPGHQVIAGMIRSSEGWL
;
A
#
# COMPACT_ATOMS: atom_id res chain seq x y z
N MET A 1 -18.03 89.92 18.49
CA MET A 1 -17.00 89.10 17.84
C MET A 1 -17.11 87.70 18.43
N ASN A 2 -17.81 86.85 17.74
CA ASN A 2 -18.17 85.49 18.22
C ASN A 2 -17.30 84.45 17.53
N ARG A 3 -16.55 83.66 18.32
CA ARG A 3 -15.84 82.46 17.88
C ARG A 3 -16.80 81.26 18.06
N LYS A 4 -17.22 80.59 16.99
CA LYS A 4 -17.94 79.30 17.00
C LYS A 4 -16.90 78.20 16.97
N THR A 5 -16.93 77.38 18.00
CA THR A 5 -16.13 76.16 18.14
C THR A 5 -16.88 75.00 17.41
N LEU A 6 -16.21 74.40 16.44
CA LEU A 6 -16.71 73.21 15.73
C LEU A 6 -16.28 71.98 16.52
N PHE A 7 -17.22 71.13 16.99
CA PHE A 7 -16.96 69.80 17.51
C PHE A 7 -17.10 68.78 16.36
N THR A 8 -15.98 68.16 16.01
CA THR A 8 -15.99 67.03 15.05
C THR A 8 -16.16 65.75 15.83
N ALA A 9 -17.27 65.08 15.66
CA ALA A 9 -17.51 63.73 16.21
C ALA A 9 -16.88 62.70 15.33
N LEU A 10 -15.90 61.95 15.86
CA LEU A 10 -15.24 60.82 15.24
C LEU A 10 -16.11 59.56 15.46
N LEU A 11 -16.80 59.10 14.42
CA LEU A 11 -17.54 57.82 14.44
C LEU A 11 -16.51 56.66 14.25
N LEU A 12 -16.23 55.90 15.31
CA LEU A 12 -15.54 54.65 15.25
C LEU A 12 -16.50 53.57 14.69
N LEU A 13 -16.36 53.25 13.43
CA LEU A 13 -16.95 52.03 12.81
C LEU A 13 -16.16 50.80 13.29
N LEU A 14 -16.69 50.13 14.32
CA LEU A 14 -16.29 48.77 14.65
C LEU A 14 -16.80 47.82 13.54
N GLY A 15 -15.93 47.53 12.60
CA GLY A 15 -16.17 46.48 11.64
C GLY A 15 -16.27 45.14 12.35
N ARG A 16 -17.49 44.63 12.50
CA ARG A 16 -17.72 43.22 12.81
C ARG A 16 -17.25 42.43 11.61
N ASN A 17 -16.13 41.72 11.74
CA ASN A 17 -15.82 40.60 10.85
C ASN A 17 -16.93 39.57 11.01
N VAL A 18 -17.92 39.61 10.13
CA VAL A 18 -18.83 38.49 9.91
C VAL A 18 -17.96 37.44 9.23
N CYS A 19 -17.49 36.44 10.00
CA CYS A 19 -17.06 35.19 9.41
C CYS A 19 -18.21 34.71 8.53
N SER A 20 -18.03 34.80 7.23
CA SER A 20 -18.89 34.13 6.27
C SER A 20 -18.84 32.64 6.65
N ALA A 21 -19.94 32.12 7.18
CA ALA A 21 -20.13 30.69 7.23
C ALA A 21 -20.09 30.21 5.77
N GLY A 22 -18.96 29.61 5.38
CA GLY A 22 -18.82 29.00 4.07
C GLY A 22 -20.03 28.07 3.82
N GLU A 23 -20.46 27.97 2.57
CA GLU A 23 -21.51 27.02 2.22
C GLU A 23 -21.16 25.64 2.80
N PRO A 24 -22.15 24.91 3.35
CA PRO A 24 -21.89 23.58 3.88
C PRO A 24 -21.30 22.75 2.75
N GLY A 25 -20.09 22.24 2.97
CA GLY A 25 -19.40 21.37 1.99
C GLY A 25 -20.27 20.14 1.67
N PRO A 26 -19.97 19.40 0.60
CA PRO A 26 -20.77 18.28 0.16
C PRO A 26 -20.90 17.22 1.26
N THR A 27 -22.16 16.85 1.57
CA THR A 27 -22.50 15.97 2.67
C THR A 27 -22.00 14.54 2.42
N ILE A 28 -21.29 13.96 3.38
CA ILE A 28 -20.93 12.54 3.38
C ILE A 28 -22.12 11.74 3.93
N ARG A 29 -22.60 10.76 3.17
CA ARG A 29 -23.65 9.86 3.61
C ARG A 29 -23.05 8.63 4.27
N PHE A 30 -23.66 8.15 5.34
CA PHE A 30 -23.22 6.99 6.09
C PHE A 30 -24.30 5.91 6.12
N ALA A 31 -23.85 4.63 6.09
CA ALA A 31 -24.67 3.47 6.37
C ALA A 31 -24.36 2.94 7.78
N GLU A 32 -25.39 2.45 8.47
CA GLU A 32 -25.23 1.80 9.79
C GLU A 32 -24.76 0.37 9.58
N ILE A 33 -23.61 0.02 10.15
CA ILE A 33 -23.03 -1.31 10.12
C ILE A 33 -23.27 -1.96 11.49
N PRO A 34 -24.05 -3.05 11.59
CA PRO A 34 -24.37 -3.66 12.87
C PRO A 34 -23.14 -4.34 13.49
N ALA A 35 -23.11 -4.45 14.81
CA ALA A 35 -22.21 -5.36 15.49
C ALA A 35 -22.49 -6.81 15.07
N GLY A 36 -21.44 -7.64 15.04
CA GLY A 36 -21.60 -9.03 14.60
C GLY A 36 -20.27 -9.76 14.54
N TRP A 37 -20.24 -10.82 13.78
CA TRP A 37 -19.03 -11.59 13.56
C TRP A 37 -19.02 -12.19 12.14
N PHE A 38 -17.82 -12.51 11.64
CA PHE A 38 -17.63 -13.15 10.35
C PHE A 38 -16.34 -13.98 10.37
N TYR A 39 -16.13 -14.76 9.34
CA TYR A 39 -14.85 -15.38 9.06
C TYR A 39 -14.06 -14.49 8.11
N MET A 40 -12.95 -13.97 8.60
CA MET A 40 -12.02 -13.12 7.86
C MET A 40 -11.02 -13.98 7.09
N GLY A 41 -10.73 -13.57 5.85
CA GLY A 41 -9.85 -14.29 4.96
C GLY A 41 -10.59 -15.26 4.05
N SER A 42 -9.83 -16.05 3.31
CA SER A 42 -10.31 -17.04 2.36
C SER A 42 -9.37 -18.22 2.29
N GLY A 43 -9.85 -19.33 1.72
CA GLY A 43 -9.07 -20.55 1.47
C GLY A 43 -9.64 -21.35 0.31
N GLY A 44 -8.81 -22.19 -0.28
CA GLY A 44 -9.18 -22.98 -1.44
C GLY A 44 -8.72 -22.34 -2.77
N PRO A 45 -9.24 -22.80 -3.90
CA PRO A 45 -8.81 -22.32 -5.21
C PRO A 45 -9.04 -20.81 -5.39
N GLY A 46 -8.02 -20.09 -5.82
CA GLY A 46 -8.06 -18.65 -6.06
C GLY A 46 -7.86 -17.77 -4.82
N ALA A 47 -7.68 -18.33 -3.62
CA ALA A 47 -7.22 -17.59 -2.45
C ALA A 47 -5.71 -17.34 -2.52
N ASP A 48 -5.26 -16.17 -2.12
CA ASP A 48 -3.83 -15.93 -1.95
C ASP A 48 -3.36 -16.48 -0.59
N TYR A 49 -2.05 -16.72 -0.46
CA TYR A 49 -1.46 -17.30 0.75
C TYR A 49 -1.66 -16.42 1.99
N ASP A 50 -1.73 -15.11 1.81
CA ASP A 50 -1.86 -14.12 2.88
C ASP A 50 -3.31 -13.88 3.34
N GLU A 51 -4.28 -14.49 2.66
CA GLU A 51 -5.68 -14.56 3.07
C GLU A 51 -5.91 -15.64 4.15
N THR A 52 -4.87 -16.39 4.50
CA THR A 52 -4.89 -17.46 5.51
C THR A 52 -4.05 -17.13 6.75
N PRO A 53 -4.35 -17.71 7.92
CA PRO A 53 -5.46 -18.63 8.20
C PRO A 53 -6.82 -17.92 8.23
N ILE A 54 -7.87 -18.59 7.75
CA ILE A 54 -9.23 -18.16 8.00
C ILE A 54 -9.47 -18.17 9.51
N HIS A 55 -9.99 -17.08 10.04
CA HIS A 55 -10.24 -16.95 11.47
C HIS A 55 -11.52 -16.15 11.74
N LYS A 56 -12.13 -16.39 12.91
CA LYS A 56 -13.33 -15.66 13.29
C LYS A 56 -12.95 -14.29 13.84
N VAL A 57 -13.65 -13.26 13.34
CA VAL A 57 -13.54 -11.89 13.85
C VAL A 57 -14.89 -11.43 14.37
N VAL A 58 -14.89 -10.83 15.57
CA VAL A 58 -16.04 -10.20 16.19
C VAL A 58 -15.89 -8.68 16.05
N ILE A 59 -16.86 -8.04 15.45
CA ILE A 59 -17.04 -6.58 15.49
C ILE A 59 -17.97 -6.29 16.66
N SER A 60 -17.40 -5.85 17.77
CA SER A 60 -18.11 -5.81 19.07
C SER A 60 -19.13 -4.68 19.18
N ARG A 61 -19.00 -3.65 18.36
CA ARG A 61 -19.86 -2.46 18.39
C ARG A 61 -20.31 -2.08 16.97
N PRO A 62 -21.54 -1.55 16.83
CA PRO A 62 -21.95 -0.98 15.56
C PRO A 62 -21.12 0.26 15.25
N PHE A 63 -20.95 0.54 13.96
CA PHE A 63 -20.29 1.75 13.46
C PHE A 63 -21.02 2.26 12.21
N ARG A 64 -20.66 3.47 11.78
CA ARG A 64 -21.19 4.05 10.54
C ARG A 64 -20.07 4.14 9.52
N MET A 65 -20.33 3.69 8.30
CA MET A 65 -19.35 3.74 7.20
C MET A 65 -19.89 4.64 6.08
N SER A 66 -19.02 5.46 5.48
CA SER A 66 -19.43 6.24 4.30
C SER A 66 -19.91 5.30 3.20
N VAL A 67 -21.08 5.63 2.62
CA VAL A 67 -21.73 4.72 1.65
C VAL A 67 -20.93 4.53 0.38
N THR A 68 -20.04 5.45 0.06
CA THR A 68 -19.10 5.44 -1.07
C THR A 68 -17.71 5.79 -0.57
N GLU A 69 -16.74 5.71 -1.44
CA GLU A 69 -15.44 6.38 -1.27
C GLU A 69 -15.66 7.90 -1.12
N ILE A 70 -14.67 8.58 -0.57
CA ILE A 70 -14.66 10.04 -0.51
C ILE A 70 -14.47 10.60 -1.92
N THR A 71 -15.31 11.59 -2.28
CA THR A 71 -15.27 12.20 -3.61
C THR A 71 -14.33 13.41 -3.66
N ASN A 72 -13.98 13.85 -4.87
CA ASN A 72 -13.17 15.05 -5.08
C ASN A 72 -13.75 16.27 -4.37
N ALA A 73 -15.06 16.54 -4.52
CA ALA A 73 -15.67 17.68 -3.88
C ALA A 73 -15.63 17.59 -2.34
N GLN A 74 -15.77 16.39 -1.77
CA GLN A 74 -15.68 16.18 -0.33
C GLN A 74 -14.24 16.38 0.18
N TYR A 75 -13.25 15.86 -0.53
CA TYR A 75 -11.85 16.00 -0.15
C TYR A 75 -11.35 17.43 -0.30
N GLU A 76 -11.72 18.13 -1.36
CA GLU A 76 -11.33 19.52 -1.61
C GLU A 76 -11.91 20.51 -0.60
N ALA A 77 -12.96 20.14 0.16
CA ALA A 77 -13.39 20.91 1.31
C ALA A 77 -12.35 20.91 2.47
N PHE A 78 -11.50 19.90 2.52
CA PHE A 78 -10.35 19.80 3.41
C PHE A 78 -9.09 20.41 2.78
N ASP A 79 -8.74 19.97 1.58
CA ASP A 79 -7.56 20.44 0.85
C ASP A 79 -7.96 20.99 -0.54
N PRO A 80 -8.26 22.29 -0.65
CA PRO A 80 -8.62 22.90 -1.93
C PRO A 80 -7.50 22.81 -2.99
N SER A 81 -6.24 22.62 -2.59
CA SER A 81 -5.11 22.50 -3.52
C SER A 81 -5.13 21.20 -4.31
N HIS A 82 -5.79 20.17 -3.77
CA HIS A 82 -5.96 18.87 -4.45
C HIS A 82 -6.66 18.97 -5.80
N ARG A 83 -7.46 20.02 -6.00
CA ARG A 83 -8.14 20.32 -7.27
C ARG A 83 -7.17 20.35 -8.47
N ALA A 84 -5.91 20.68 -8.25
CA ALA A 84 -4.88 20.66 -9.29
C ALA A 84 -4.55 19.25 -9.81
N LEU A 85 -4.95 18.20 -9.10
CA LEU A 85 -4.74 16.80 -9.48
C LEU A 85 -5.91 16.21 -10.26
N ARG A 86 -7.05 16.93 -10.38
CA ARG A 86 -8.19 16.47 -11.18
C ARG A 86 -7.79 16.24 -12.62
N GLY A 87 -8.19 15.10 -13.16
CA GLY A 87 -7.87 14.72 -14.54
C GLY A 87 -6.41 14.35 -14.77
N LYS A 88 -5.57 14.33 -13.74
CA LYS A 88 -4.18 13.84 -13.86
C LYS A 88 -4.22 12.40 -14.39
N GLN A 89 -3.42 12.13 -15.42
CA GLN A 89 -3.39 10.86 -16.15
C GLN A 89 -4.75 10.47 -16.80
N GLY A 90 -5.71 11.40 -16.88
CA GLY A 90 -7.03 11.18 -17.47
C GLY A 90 -8.10 10.69 -16.50
N PHE A 91 -7.82 10.56 -15.20
CA PHE A 91 -8.74 10.02 -14.21
C PHE A 91 -9.27 11.09 -13.24
N SER A 92 -10.44 10.83 -12.64
CA SER A 92 -11.04 11.58 -11.53
C SER A 92 -11.08 13.10 -11.75
N SER A 93 -11.91 13.56 -12.69
CA SER A 93 -12.06 14.97 -13.02
C SER A 93 -13.32 15.61 -12.42
N GLY A 94 -14.37 14.83 -12.17
CA GLY A 94 -15.68 15.28 -11.71
C GLY A 94 -15.79 15.42 -10.18
N ASP A 95 -16.75 16.22 -9.73
CA ASP A 95 -17.01 16.45 -8.31
C ASP A 95 -17.40 15.19 -7.55
N ASN A 96 -18.17 14.30 -8.20
CA ASN A 96 -18.68 13.06 -7.63
C ASN A 96 -17.85 11.82 -7.98
N GLU A 97 -16.69 12.00 -8.59
CA GLU A 97 -15.74 10.91 -8.76
C GLU A 97 -14.94 10.70 -7.48
N ALA A 98 -14.56 9.44 -7.22
CA ALA A 98 -13.70 9.09 -6.10
C ALA A 98 -12.39 9.89 -6.16
N VAL A 99 -11.99 10.47 -5.03
CA VAL A 99 -10.69 11.13 -4.92
C VAL A 99 -9.57 10.10 -5.04
N ILE A 100 -8.56 10.41 -5.82
CA ILE A 100 -7.34 9.60 -6.03
C ILE A 100 -6.10 10.46 -5.83
N PHE A 101 -4.91 9.88 -5.90
CA PHE A 101 -3.64 10.54 -5.58
C PHE A 101 -3.58 11.05 -4.14
N VAL A 102 -4.19 10.31 -3.21
CA VAL A 102 -4.19 10.57 -1.76
C VAL A 102 -3.38 9.47 -1.09
N ASP A 103 -2.32 9.84 -0.38
CA ASP A 103 -1.56 8.91 0.44
C ASP A 103 -2.26 8.63 1.78
N TRP A 104 -1.77 7.61 2.52
CA TRP A 104 -2.40 7.21 3.78
C TRP A 104 -2.43 8.34 4.81
N HIS A 105 -1.36 9.14 4.90
CA HIS A 105 -1.26 10.24 5.86
C HIS A 105 -2.24 11.36 5.55
N GLN A 106 -2.46 11.62 4.26
CA GLN A 106 -3.44 12.59 3.78
C GLN A 106 -4.88 12.12 4.05
N ALA A 107 -5.17 10.83 3.85
CA ALA A 107 -6.47 10.24 4.17
C ALA A 107 -6.76 10.28 5.68
N ASP A 108 -5.78 9.97 6.53
CA ASP A 108 -5.90 10.08 7.99
C ASP A 108 -6.03 11.56 8.44
N ALA A 109 -5.33 12.48 7.80
CA ALA A 109 -5.45 13.92 8.08
C ALA A 109 -6.85 14.45 7.73
N PHE A 110 -7.45 13.98 6.63
CA PHE A 110 -8.85 14.27 6.29
C PHE A 110 -9.80 13.81 7.41
N CYS A 111 -9.61 12.59 7.90
CA CYS A 111 -10.43 12.06 9.00
C CYS A 111 -10.31 12.91 10.27
N ARG A 112 -9.10 13.32 10.64
CA ARG A 112 -8.86 14.19 11.80
C ARG A 112 -9.51 15.55 11.63
N TRP A 113 -9.32 16.20 10.47
CA TRP A 113 -9.96 17.47 10.15
C TRP A 113 -11.49 17.39 10.26
N LEU A 114 -12.10 16.33 9.70
CA LEU A 114 -13.54 16.15 9.77
C LEU A 114 -14.01 15.92 11.21
N SER A 115 -13.22 15.19 11.99
CA SER A 115 -13.50 14.95 13.42
C SER A 115 -13.53 16.25 14.22
N GLU A 116 -12.56 17.11 14.02
CA GLU A 116 -12.48 18.43 14.66
C GLU A 116 -13.64 19.33 14.24
N LYS A 117 -13.96 19.32 12.94
CA LYS A 117 -15.02 20.14 12.36
C LYS A 117 -16.41 19.77 12.89
N GLU A 118 -16.69 18.47 13.07
CA GLU A 118 -18.01 17.97 13.40
C GLU A 118 -18.19 17.56 14.88
N GLY A 119 -17.08 17.52 15.64
CA GLY A 119 -17.10 17.10 17.05
C GLY A 119 -17.43 15.61 17.23
N ARG A 120 -17.08 14.78 16.24
CA ARG A 120 -17.28 13.33 16.20
C ARG A 120 -15.95 12.64 15.90
N THR A 121 -15.88 11.33 16.05
CA THR A 121 -14.66 10.60 15.70
C THR A 121 -14.82 9.95 14.33
N TYR A 122 -14.07 10.45 13.36
CA TYR A 122 -13.91 9.84 12.03
C TYR A 122 -12.51 9.28 11.89
N ARG A 123 -12.41 8.14 11.24
CA ARG A 123 -11.13 7.46 10.97
C ARG A 123 -11.22 6.56 9.75
N LEU A 124 -10.09 6.08 9.28
CA LEU A 124 -10.06 4.98 8.33
C LEU A 124 -10.61 3.70 9.00
N PRO A 125 -11.29 2.82 8.25
CA PRO A 125 -11.69 1.52 8.76
C PRO A 125 -10.46 0.67 9.08
N THR A 126 -10.54 -0.19 10.10
CA THR A 126 -9.59 -1.29 10.20
C THR A 126 -9.79 -2.27 9.03
N GLU A 127 -8.78 -3.06 8.71
CA GLU A 127 -8.90 -4.09 7.66
C GLU A 127 -10.08 -5.02 7.91
N ALA A 128 -10.29 -5.41 9.17
CA ALA A 128 -11.40 -6.28 9.58
C ALA A 128 -12.77 -5.59 9.46
N GLU A 129 -12.89 -4.32 9.85
CA GLU A 129 -14.11 -3.55 9.67
C GLU A 129 -14.46 -3.39 8.19
N TRP A 130 -13.44 -3.16 7.35
CA TRP A 130 -13.61 -3.05 5.90
C TRP A 130 -14.12 -4.37 5.31
N GLU A 131 -13.47 -5.51 5.59
CA GLU A 131 -13.88 -6.81 5.05
C GLU A 131 -15.28 -7.24 5.56
N TYR A 132 -15.57 -7.00 6.84
CA TYR A 132 -16.90 -7.24 7.41
C TYR A 132 -17.98 -6.45 6.67
N ALA A 133 -17.74 -5.16 6.47
CA ALA A 133 -18.65 -4.27 5.77
C ALA A 133 -18.79 -4.62 4.28
N CYS A 134 -17.68 -5.00 3.62
CA CYS A 134 -17.67 -5.47 2.24
C CYS A 134 -18.53 -6.72 2.08
N ARG A 135 -18.31 -7.73 2.92
CA ARG A 135 -19.07 -8.99 2.87
C ARG A 135 -20.55 -8.79 3.14
N ALA A 136 -20.92 -7.91 4.04
CA ALA A 136 -22.31 -7.63 4.40
C ALA A 136 -23.15 -8.90 4.64
N GLY A 137 -22.55 -9.88 5.33
CA GLY A 137 -23.14 -11.20 5.62
C GLY A 137 -22.90 -12.28 4.58
N SER A 138 -22.28 -11.96 3.44
CA SER A 138 -21.91 -12.96 2.43
C SER A 138 -20.66 -13.76 2.85
N CYS A 139 -20.68 -15.08 2.66
CA CYS A 139 -19.50 -15.93 2.78
C CYS A 139 -18.86 -16.28 1.41
N MET A 140 -19.38 -15.72 0.34
CA MET A 140 -18.94 -15.97 -1.03
C MET A 140 -17.73 -15.10 -1.39
N HIS A 141 -17.24 -15.22 -2.63
CA HIS A 141 -16.10 -14.42 -3.11
C HIS A 141 -16.38 -12.92 -3.08
N TYR A 142 -17.61 -12.53 -3.44
CA TYR A 142 -18.06 -11.14 -3.46
C TYR A 142 -19.33 -10.97 -2.61
N SER A 143 -19.66 -9.75 -2.25
CA SER A 143 -20.93 -9.45 -1.56
C SER A 143 -22.19 -9.83 -2.38
N PHE A 144 -22.06 -9.95 -3.69
CA PHE A 144 -23.11 -10.35 -4.64
C PHE A 144 -23.16 -11.87 -4.93
N GLY A 145 -22.30 -12.68 -4.32
CA GLY A 145 -22.14 -14.11 -4.60
C GLY A 145 -20.79 -14.43 -5.21
N ASP A 146 -20.74 -15.44 -6.11
CA ASP A 146 -19.49 -15.90 -6.73
C ASP A 146 -19.10 -15.12 -8.00
N ARG A 147 -19.91 -14.15 -8.41
CA ARG A 147 -19.64 -13.30 -9.59
C ARG A 147 -20.08 -11.87 -9.33
N LEU A 148 -19.30 -10.94 -9.84
CA LEU A 148 -19.69 -9.54 -9.87
C LEU A 148 -20.70 -9.26 -10.98
N PRO A 149 -21.70 -8.38 -10.72
CA PRO A 149 -22.58 -7.88 -11.78
C PRO A 149 -21.74 -7.07 -12.80
N LYS A 150 -22.11 -7.15 -14.08
CA LYS A 150 -21.39 -6.37 -15.13
C LYS A 150 -21.34 -4.88 -14.86
N ALA A 151 -22.34 -4.30 -14.21
CA ALA A 151 -22.36 -2.90 -13.83
C ALA A 151 -21.30 -2.51 -12.79
N ALA A 152 -20.72 -3.47 -12.07
CA ALA A 152 -19.61 -3.23 -11.14
C ALA A 152 -18.24 -3.31 -11.82
N LEU A 153 -18.20 -3.78 -13.07
CA LEU A 153 -16.96 -3.89 -13.85
C LEU A 153 -16.75 -2.62 -14.66
N LYS A 154 -15.54 -2.10 -14.64
CA LYS A 154 -15.11 -0.95 -15.45
C LYS A 154 -14.12 -1.41 -16.53
N ASN A 155 -12.84 -1.47 -16.22
CA ASN A 155 -11.78 -1.88 -17.15
C ASN A 155 -11.13 -3.24 -16.84
N GLN A 156 -11.69 -3.99 -15.90
CA GLN A 156 -11.08 -5.23 -15.41
C GLN A 156 -10.90 -6.33 -16.47
N GLU A 157 -11.66 -6.25 -17.57
CA GLU A 157 -11.53 -7.17 -18.70
C GLU A 157 -10.33 -6.84 -19.61
N GLU A 158 -9.87 -5.59 -19.59
CA GLU A 158 -8.71 -5.11 -20.34
C GLU A 158 -7.51 -5.00 -19.37
N HIS A 159 -6.87 -6.11 -19.11
CA HIS A 159 -5.66 -6.14 -18.27
C HIS A 159 -4.66 -5.05 -18.72
N HIS A 160 -4.16 -4.26 -17.79
CA HIS A 160 -3.09 -3.26 -17.99
C HIS A 160 -3.50 -1.95 -18.68
N SER A 161 -4.76 -1.57 -18.62
CA SER A 161 -5.24 -0.40 -19.34
C SER A 161 -5.07 0.89 -18.52
N PHE A 162 -4.31 1.85 -19.06
CA PHE A 162 -4.37 3.26 -18.72
C PHE A 162 -5.52 3.98 -19.43
N ILE A 163 -6.53 3.25 -19.88
CA ILE A 163 -7.70 3.86 -20.50
C ILE A 163 -8.49 4.55 -19.38
N PRO A 164 -8.70 5.86 -19.48
CA PRO A 164 -9.51 6.59 -18.52
C PRO A 164 -10.91 6.00 -18.42
N VAL A 165 -11.39 5.84 -17.18
CA VAL A 165 -12.75 5.42 -16.89
C VAL A 165 -13.42 6.44 -15.98
N ASP A 166 -14.74 6.45 -15.99
CA ASP A 166 -15.55 7.24 -15.07
C ASP A 166 -15.45 6.63 -13.67
N LEU A 167 -14.89 7.40 -12.73
CA LEU A 167 -14.78 7.02 -11.31
C LEU A 167 -15.93 7.57 -10.46
N THR A 168 -17.03 8.03 -11.09
CA THR A 168 -18.22 8.45 -10.37
C THR A 168 -18.68 7.34 -9.43
N VAL A 169 -18.86 7.71 -8.16
CA VAL A 169 -19.24 6.76 -7.10
C VAL A 169 -20.70 6.33 -7.22
N ALA A 170 -21.04 5.18 -6.66
CA ALA A 170 -22.41 4.64 -6.61
C ALA A 170 -23.06 4.39 -7.98
N GLN A 171 -22.28 3.96 -8.98
CA GLN A 171 -22.81 3.61 -10.31
C GLN A 171 -23.31 2.16 -10.38
N SER A 172 -22.99 1.31 -9.39
CA SER A 172 -23.46 -0.06 -9.28
C SER A 172 -24.52 -0.22 -8.16
N ALA A 173 -25.04 -1.43 -7.98
CA ALA A 173 -25.92 -1.71 -6.84
C ALA A 173 -25.10 -1.76 -5.52
N PRO A 174 -25.68 -1.33 -4.39
CA PRO A 174 -25.01 -1.47 -3.10
C PRO A 174 -25.06 -2.92 -2.60
N ASN A 175 -24.16 -3.26 -1.67
CA ASN A 175 -24.25 -4.51 -0.93
C ASN A 175 -25.43 -4.49 0.09
N ALA A 176 -25.60 -5.57 0.86
CA ALA A 176 -26.70 -5.70 1.81
C ALA A 176 -26.65 -4.69 2.99
N PHE A 177 -25.51 -4.04 3.23
CA PHE A 177 -25.38 -2.95 4.20
C PHE A 177 -25.55 -1.56 3.58
N GLY A 178 -25.87 -1.47 2.29
CA GLY A 178 -26.07 -0.20 1.59
C GLY A 178 -24.78 0.48 1.14
N LEU A 179 -23.67 -0.23 1.09
CA LEU A 179 -22.36 0.26 0.67
C LEU A 179 -22.13 0.00 -0.82
N TYR A 180 -21.66 1.01 -1.52
CA TYR A 180 -21.32 0.96 -2.94
C TYR A 180 -19.83 0.76 -3.16
N ASP A 181 -19.48 0.28 -4.34
CA ASP A 181 -18.12 0.25 -4.90
C ASP A 181 -17.09 -0.54 -4.07
N MET A 182 -17.57 -1.49 -3.22
CA MET A 182 -16.71 -2.32 -2.37
C MET A 182 -15.84 -3.34 -3.17
N HIS A 183 -16.03 -3.45 -4.47
CA HIS A 183 -15.35 -4.39 -5.36
C HIS A 183 -14.89 -3.69 -6.63
N GLY A 184 -13.89 -2.83 -6.53
CA GLY A 184 -13.35 -2.04 -7.64
C GLY A 184 -13.51 -0.54 -7.44
N ASN A 185 -13.60 0.22 -8.52
CA ASN A 185 -13.54 1.67 -8.59
C ASN A 185 -12.18 2.20 -8.17
N VAL A 186 -11.91 2.39 -6.88
CA VAL A 186 -10.56 2.70 -6.37
C VAL A 186 -10.21 1.81 -5.18
N GLU A 187 -8.92 1.54 -5.01
CA GLU A 187 -8.41 0.88 -3.81
C GLU A 187 -8.57 1.79 -2.60
N GLU A 188 -8.88 1.22 -1.46
CA GLU A 188 -9.22 1.98 -0.27
C GLU A 188 -8.24 1.75 0.87
N TRP A 189 -7.63 2.83 1.35
CA TRP A 189 -6.77 2.80 2.52
C TRP A 189 -7.50 2.30 3.76
N CYS A 190 -6.86 1.35 4.48
CA CYS A 190 -7.25 0.92 5.82
C CYS A 190 -6.28 1.46 6.88
N TYR A 191 -6.70 1.40 8.13
CA TYR A 191 -5.91 1.87 9.27
C TYR A 191 -4.66 1.02 9.53
N ASP A 192 -4.76 -0.28 9.29
CA ASP A 192 -3.83 -1.31 9.73
C ASP A 192 -2.48 -1.25 8.99
N TRP A 193 -1.41 -1.54 9.70
CA TRP A 193 -0.19 -2.03 9.08
C TRP A 193 -0.40 -3.46 8.61
N TYR A 194 0.05 -3.74 7.39
CA TYR A 194 -0.03 -5.07 6.81
C TYR A 194 0.89 -6.05 7.52
N GLY A 195 0.41 -7.27 7.70
CA GLY A 195 1.15 -8.42 8.20
C GLY A 195 0.35 -9.71 8.12
N PRO A 196 0.96 -10.86 8.42
CA PRO A 196 0.27 -12.15 8.41
C PRO A 196 -0.94 -12.16 9.35
N TYR A 197 -1.98 -12.90 8.99
CA TYR A 197 -3.09 -13.15 9.90
C TYR A 197 -2.68 -14.03 11.07
N PHE A 198 -3.33 -13.83 12.21
CA PHE A 198 -3.12 -14.62 13.42
C PHE A 198 -4.11 -15.78 13.47
N ARG A 199 -3.66 -16.90 14.05
CA ARG A 199 -4.55 -18.01 14.35
C ARG A 199 -5.44 -17.67 15.55
N GLY A 200 -6.69 -18.15 15.50
CA GLY A 200 -7.65 -17.99 16.59
C GLY A 200 -8.58 -16.80 16.46
N ASP A 201 -9.63 -16.79 17.27
CA ASP A 201 -10.68 -15.78 17.24
C ASP A 201 -10.13 -14.43 17.71
N GLN A 202 -10.58 -13.35 17.05
CA GLN A 202 -10.19 -11.97 17.36
C GLN A 202 -11.42 -11.10 17.60
N THR A 203 -11.28 -10.07 18.41
CA THR A 203 -12.32 -9.06 18.63
C THR A 203 -11.72 -7.69 18.34
N ASP A 204 -12.38 -6.97 17.44
CA ASP A 204 -11.99 -5.63 16.99
C ASP A 204 -10.49 -5.51 16.69
N PRO A 205 -9.90 -6.36 15.83
CA PRO A 205 -8.48 -6.32 15.54
C PRO A 205 -8.09 -5.00 14.83
N VAL A 206 -6.85 -4.56 15.07
CA VAL A 206 -6.27 -3.32 14.52
C VAL A 206 -4.91 -3.57 13.84
N GLY A 207 -4.61 -4.81 13.51
CA GLY A 207 -3.37 -5.21 12.86
C GLY A 207 -2.12 -5.03 13.73
N TYR A 208 -1.01 -4.72 13.08
CA TYR A 208 0.30 -4.56 13.71
C TYR A 208 0.52 -3.13 14.20
N ALA A 209 1.40 -2.98 15.21
CA ALA A 209 1.78 -1.66 15.76
C ALA A 209 2.66 -0.86 14.80
N ASP A 210 3.37 -1.56 13.93
CA ASP A 210 4.32 -1.01 12.98
C ASP A 210 4.48 -1.94 11.78
N GLY A 211 4.98 -1.44 10.65
CA GLY A 211 5.19 -2.21 9.43
C GLY A 211 5.78 -1.38 8.32
N PHE A 212 5.94 -1.99 7.16
CA PHE A 212 6.42 -1.31 5.96
C PHE A 212 5.28 -0.81 5.08
N TYR A 213 4.14 -1.49 5.10
CA TYR A 213 3.02 -1.24 4.20
C TYR A 213 1.73 -1.03 4.99
N LYS A 214 0.90 -0.11 4.54
CA LYS A 214 -0.48 0.06 4.99
C LYS A 214 -1.40 -0.77 4.11
N VAL A 215 -2.39 -1.39 4.74
CA VAL A 215 -3.39 -2.19 4.02
C VAL A 215 -4.21 -1.30 3.09
N THR A 216 -4.43 -1.78 1.86
CA THR A 216 -5.48 -1.32 0.95
C THR A 216 -6.41 -2.47 0.63
N ARG A 217 -7.66 -2.19 0.31
CA ARG A 217 -8.70 -3.19 0.05
C ARG A 217 -9.56 -2.79 -1.14
N GLY A 218 -10.35 -3.76 -1.65
CA GLY A 218 -11.37 -3.53 -2.68
C GLY A 218 -10.88 -3.67 -4.11
N GLY A 219 -9.62 -3.39 -4.37
CA GLY A 219 -9.08 -3.26 -5.72
C GLY A 219 -9.61 -2.01 -6.43
N SER A 220 -9.20 -1.79 -7.65
CA SER A 220 -9.51 -0.60 -8.43
C SER A 220 -10.19 -0.95 -9.76
N HIS A 221 -10.46 0.08 -10.56
CA HIS A 221 -10.94 -0.04 -11.93
C HIS A 221 -9.99 -0.81 -12.87
N SER A 222 -8.72 -0.94 -12.52
CA SER A 222 -7.70 -1.68 -13.30
C SER A 222 -7.33 -3.04 -12.70
N THR A 223 -7.89 -3.39 -11.54
CA THR A 223 -7.58 -4.67 -10.87
C THR A 223 -8.35 -5.81 -11.53
N PRO A 224 -7.70 -6.93 -11.94
CA PRO A 224 -8.39 -8.08 -12.49
C PRO A 224 -9.48 -8.61 -11.55
N VAL A 225 -10.55 -9.14 -12.12
CA VAL A 225 -11.77 -9.53 -11.38
C VAL A 225 -11.48 -10.48 -10.23
N GLU A 226 -10.60 -11.44 -10.44
CA GLU A 226 -10.19 -12.42 -9.42
C GLU A 226 -9.55 -11.82 -8.17
N TYR A 227 -9.04 -10.60 -8.26
CA TYR A 227 -8.46 -9.84 -7.12
C TYR A 227 -9.43 -8.81 -6.52
N LEU A 228 -10.67 -8.74 -7.01
CA LEU A 228 -11.73 -7.89 -6.42
C LEU A 228 -12.54 -8.61 -5.33
N ARG A 229 -12.09 -9.79 -4.88
CA ARG A 229 -12.77 -10.58 -3.85
C ARG A 229 -12.78 -9.86 -2.50
N SER A 230 -13.82 -10.10 -1.69
CA SER A 230 -13.92 -9.52 -0.34
C SER A 230 -12.71 -9.81 0.53
N ALA A 231 -12.09 -10.98 0.37
CA ALA A 231 -10.94 -11.43 1.15
C ALA A 231 -9.60 -10.94 0.59
N ASN A 232 -9.54 -10.51 -0.67
CA ASN A 232 -8.29 -10.11 -1.30
C ASN A 232 -7.60 -9.00 -0.52
N ARG A 233 -6.33 -9.19 -0.24
CA ARG A 233 -5.52 -8.27 0.56
C ARG A 233 -4.51 -7.57 -0.32
N MET A 234 -4.45 -6.27 -0.19
CA MET A 234 -3.49 -5.42 -0.89
C MET A 234 -2.81 -4.52 0.13
N ALA A 235 -1.66 -4.01 -0.22
CA ALA A 235 -1.02 -3.00 0.61
C ALA A 235 -0.05 -2.15 -0.23
N MET A 236 0.33 -1.01 0.34
CA MET A 236 1.31 -0.11 -0.26
C MET A 236 2.04 0.69 0.83
N ILE A 237 3.15 1.33 0.46
CA ILE A 237 3.85 2.25 1.34
C ILE A 237 2.92 3.42 1.70
N PRO A 238 2.88 3.85 2.98
CA PRO A 238 1.95 4.91 3.41
C PRO A 238 2.09 6.23 2.64
N GLU A 239 3.25 6.52 2.08
CA GLU A 239 3.56 7.73 1.31
C GLU A 239 3.19 7.61 -0.17
N ASP A 240 2.80 6.42 -0.64
CA ASP A 240 2.43 6.22 -2.03
C ASP A 240 1.07 6.84 -2.35
N LYS A 241 0.98 7.47 -3.51
CA LYS A 241 -0.24 8.06 -4.02
C LYS A 241 -0.26 7.98 -5.54
N HIS A 242 -1.20 7.24 -6.05
CA HIS A 242 -1.34 7.01 -7.48
C HIS A 242 -2.81 7.02 -7.91
N PHE A 243 -3.04 6.86 -9.21
CA PHE A 243 -4.35 7.00 -9.83
C PHE A 243 -5.36 5.89 -9.49
N LEU A 244 -4.95 4.86 -8.75
CA LEU A 244 -5.84 3.74 -8.36
C LEU A 244 -6.33 3.82 -6.92
N THR A 245 -5.72 4.68 -6.07
CA THR A 245 -5.92 4.65 -4.61
C THR A 245 -6.66 5.86 -4.11
N GLY A 246 -7.75 5.62 -3.43
CA GLY A 246 -8.56 6.56 -2.66
C GLY A 246 -8.84 6.02 -1.25
N PHE A 247 -9.98 6.35 -0.67
CA PHE A 247 -10.36 5.87 0.65
C PHE A 247 -11.83 6.11 0.95
N ARG A 248 -12.35 5.33 1.90
CA ARG A 248 -13.61 5.61 2.60
C ARG A 248 -13.36 5.78 4.10
N ILE A 249 -14.34 6.34 4.82
CA ILE A 249 -14.19 6.62 6.24
C ILE A 249 -15.30 5.97 7.05
N ILE A 250 -15.03 5.82 8.35
CA ILE A 250 -16.03 5.41 9.32
C ILE A 250 -16.19 6.46 10.43
N GLU A 251 -17.39 6.54 10.99
CA GLU A 251 -17.69 7.27 12.22
C GLU A 251 -17.78 6.26 13.35
N ALA A 252 -16.69 6.15 14.11
CA ALA A 252 -16.57 5.28 15.27
C ALA A 252 -15.36 5.67 16.12
N PRO A 253 -15.36 5.42 17.44
CA PRO A 253 -14.17 5.51 18.25
C PRO A 253 -13.13 4.49 17.79
N TYR A 254 -11.85 4.75 18.10
CA TYR A 254 -10.81 3.75 17.88
C TYR A 254 -11.08 2.49 18.69
N PRO A 255 -10.82 1.29 18.16
CA PRO A 255 -10.89 0.06 18.93
C PRO A 255 -10.00 0.12 20.17
N ALA A 256 -10.45 -0.49 21.25
CA ALA A 256 -9.65 -0.60 22.48
C ALA A 256 -8.55 -1.68 22.40
N THR A 257 -8.61 -2.52 21.37
CA THR A 257 -7.64 -3.58 21.10
C THR A 257 -6.27 -2.97 20.82
N LYS A 258 -5.23 -3.54 21.43
CA LYS A 258 -3.86 -3.10 21.19
C LYS A 258 -3.34 -3.73 19.90
N PRO A 259 -2.63 -2.95 19.07
CA PRO A 259 -1.94 -3.50 17.91
C PRO A 259 -0.90 -4.54 18.34
N VAL A 260 -0.67 -5.53 17.50
CA VAL A 260 0.34 -6.56 17.73
C VAL A 260 1.73 -5.96 17.51
N PRO A 261 2.70 -6.20 18.41
CA PRO A 261 4.06 -5.78 18.19
C PRO A 261 4.62 -6.34 16.88
N ALA A 262 5.22 -5.49 16.04
CA ALA A 262 5.93 -5.96 14.87
C ALA A 262 7.20 -6.71 15.31
N SER A 263 7.47 -7.85 14.69
CA SER A 263 8.70 -8.60 14.90
C SER A 263 9.54 -8.53 13.64
N THR A 264 10.64 -7.79 13.69
CA THR A 264 11.70 -7.84 12.67
C THR A 264 12.86 -8.65 13.25
N ALA A 265 12.93 -9.92 12.93
CA ALA A 265 14.07 -10.73 13.27
C ALA A 265 15.22 -10.39 12.31
N ALA A 266 16.36 -10.00 12.85
CA ALA A 266 17.59 -9.86 12.06
C ALA A 266 18.09 -11.24 11.63
N GLU A 267 18.56 -11.36 10.41
CA GLU A 267 19.25 -12.58 9.98
C GLU A 267 20.58 -12.74 10.69
N PRO A 268 21.01 -13.98 10.97
CA PRO A 268 22.30 -14.26 11.61
C PRO A 268 23.45 -14.06 10.60
N VAL A 269 23.87 -12.82 10.41
CA VAL A 269 24.93 -12.41 9.49
C VAL A 269 26.16 -11.96 10.26
N ALA A 270 27.34 -12.43 9.87
CA ALA A 270 28.62 -12.01 10.44
C ALA A 270 28.91 -10.53 10.12
N GLN A 271 29.36 -9.77 11.13
CA GLN A 271 29.57 -8.32 11.02
C GLN A 271 31.05 -7.91 10.93
N HIS A 272 31.97 -8.85 10.79
CA HIS A 272 33.38 -8.53 10.57
C HIS A 272 33.61 -7.93 9.17
N VAL A 273 34.73 -7.29 8.98
CA VAL A 273 35.21 -6.84 7.67
C VAL A 273 36.17 -7.87 7.10
N ALA A 274 35.86 -8.42 5.94
CA ALA A 274 36.78 -9.30 5.26
C ALA A 274 37.97 -8.51 4.67
N HIS A 275 39.17 -8.99 4.91
CA HIS A 275 40.35 -8.46 4.27
C HIS A 275 40.62 -9.28 3.01
N TRP A 276 40.37 -8.68 1.86
CA TRP A 276 40.68 -9.30 0.58
C TRP A 276 42.18 -9.34 0.39
N VAL A 277 42.70 -10.51 0.18
CA VAL A 277 44.09 -10.65 -0.32
C VAL A 277 44.08 -10.19 -1.78
N ASP A 278 44.99 -9.27 -2.13
CA ASP A 278 45.15 -8.84 -3.52
C ASP A 278 45.48 -10.07 -4.39
N MET A 279 44.45 -10.55 -5.07
CA MET A 279 44.56 -11.71 -5.95
C MET A 279 45.04 -11.21 -7.30
N ASN A 280 46.33 -11.06 -7.47
CA ASN A 280 46.99 -10.91 -8.77
C ASN A 280 46.81 -12.15 -9.67
N ASP A 281 45.75 -12.88 -9.45
CA ASP A 281 45.44 -14.11 -10.17
C ASP A 281 44.60 -13.82 -11.41
N GLN A 282 44.89 -14.55 -12.46
CA GLN A 282 44.12 -14.59 -13.70
C GLN A 282 42.65 -14.97 -13.37
N PRO A 283 41.68 -14.43 -14.11
CA PRO A 283 40.29 -14.82 -13.92
C PRO A 283 40.13 -16.33 -13.94
N ARG A 284 39.51 -16.87 -12.89
CA ARG A 284 39.23 -18.32 -12.81
C ARG A 284 37.77 -18.55 -13.07
N TYR A 285 37.45 -19.48 -13.92
CA TYR A 285 36.08 -19.97 -14.14
C TYR A 285 35.84 -21.13 -13.17
N TYR A 286 34.81 -20.92 -12.29
CA TYR A 286 34.39 -21.99 -11.38
C TYR A 286 33.18 -22.73 -11.97
N THR A 287 32.95 -23.96 -11.53
CA THR A 287 31.72 -24.66 -11.80
C THR A 287 30.56 -23.86 -11.23
N PRO A 288 29.48 -23.60 -12.00
CA PRO A 288 28.32 -22.89 -11.48
C PRO A 288 27.77 -23.55 -10.22
N ILE A 289 27.42 -22.75 -9.23
CA ILE A 289 26.81 -23.19 -7.97
C ILE A 289 25.39 -22.70 -7.99
N GLU A 290 24.42 -23.61 -7.75
CA GLU A 290 23.00 -23.27 -7.67
C GLU A 290 22.76 -22.31 -6.49
N TYR A 291 22.11 -21.19 -6.75
CA TYR A 291 21.81 -20.17 -5.73
C TYR A 291 20.32 -20.11 -5.35
N VAL A 292 19.44 -20.69 -6.16
CA VAL A 292 18.00 -20.78 -5.88
C VAL A 292 17.73 -22.09 -5.16
N ILE A 293 17.92 -22.10 -3.83
CA ILE A 293 17.64 -23.25 -2.98
C ILE A 293 16.32 -22.98 -2.25
N PRO A 294 15.22 -23.68 -2.62
CA PRO A 294 13.91 -23.44 -1.99
C PRO A 294 13.96 -23.65 -0.48
N PRO A 295 13.31 -22.81 0.32
CA PRO A 295 13.28 -22.98 1.76
C PRO A 295 12.42 -24.19 2.15
N GLN A 296 12.83 -24.91 3.20
CA GLN A 296 12.03 -25.99 3.80
C GLN A 296 10.81 -25.46 4.53
N ILE A 297 10.93 -24.26 5.12
CA ILE A 297 9.84 -23.57 5.83
C ILE A 297 9.83 -22.12 5.38
N SER A 298 8.69 -21.65 4.86
CA SER A 298 8.51 -20.24 4.50
C SER A 298 7.12 -19.74 4.86
N THR A 299 7.03 -18.44 5.11
CA THR A 299 5.76 -17.72 5.32
C THR A 299 5.06 -17.35 4.02
N ALA A 300 5.77 -17.41 2.89
CA ALA A 300 5.25 -17.17 1.55
C ALA A 300 5.68 -18.30 0.60
N PRO A 301 4.91 -18.62 -0.43
CA PRO A 301 5.29 -19.60 -1.43
C PRO A 301 6.42 -19.05 -2.31
N MET A 302 7.40 -19.90 -2.61
CA MET A 302 8.37 -19.66 -3.66
C MET A 302 7.89 -20.34 -4.94
N TYR A 303 7.83 -19.59 -6.03
CA TYR A 303 7.29 -20.07 -7.30
C TYR A 303 8.38 -20.59 -8.24
N PRO A 304 8.03 -21.36 -9.28
CA PRO A 304 9.03 -21.97 -10.18
C PRO A 304 9.76 -20.97 -11.07
N HIS A 305 9.16 -19.82 -11.41
CA HIS A 305 9.78 -18.82 -12.27
C HIS A 305 10.62 -17.85 -11.42
N ASN A 306 11.94 -18.02 -11.47
CA ASN A 306 12.91 -17.19 -10.77
C ASN A 306 13.73 -16.42 -11.82
N HIS A 307 13.73 -15.08 -11.76
CA HIS A 307 14.27 -14.24 -12.81
C HIS A 307 14.91 -12.95 -12.27
N CYS A 308 15.72 -12.27 -13.14
CA CYS A 308 16.36 -10.99 -12.89
C CYS A 308 17.21 -10.96 -11.60
N PRO A 309 18.22 -11.83 -11.44
CA PRO A 309 19.08 -11.78 -10.28
C PRO A 309 19.97 -10.53 -10.27
N ALA A 310 20.17 -9.97 -9.09
CA ALA A 310 21.20 -8.99 -8.80
C ALA A 310 22.11 -9.51 -7.68
N VAL A 311 23.38 -9.24 -7.76
CA VAL A 311 24.39 -9.79 -6.84
C VAL A 311 25.32 -8.68 -6.36
N THR A 312 25.70 -8.71 -5.08
CA THR A 312 26.74 -7.83 -4.54
C THR A 312 27.61 -8.54 -3.52
N TRP A 313 28.88 -8.15 -3.44
CA TRP A 313 29.72 -8.50 -2.32
C TRP A 313 29.39 -7.66 -1.10
N CYS A 314 29.17 -8.31 0.04
CA CYS A 314 29.06 -7.66 1.33
C CYS A 314 30.47 -7.41 1.92
N ARG A 315 30.56 -6.47 2.86
CA ARG A 315 31.83 -6.09 3.48
C ARG A 315 32.46 -7.22 4.30
N ASN A 316 31.64 -8.15 4.80
CA ASN A 316 32.08 -9.33 5.53
C ASN A 316 32.58 -10.47 4.63
N GLY A 317 32.62 -10.28 3.31
CA GLY A 317 33.05 -11.27 2.34
C GLY A 317 31.99 -12.22 1.82
N ASP A 318 30.76 -12.10 2.30
CA ASP A 318 29.63 -12.84 1.75
C ASP A 318 29.21 -12.29 0.39
N LEU A 319 28.69 -13.15 -0.46
CA LEU A 319 28.00 -12.77 -1.69
C LEU A 319 26.50 -12.83 -1.44
N LEU A 320 25.80 -11.72 -1.61
CA LEU A 320 24.36 -11.61 -1.47
C LEU A 320 23.71 -11.54 -2.84
N ALA A 321 22.75 -12.41 -3.10
CA ALA A 321 21.94 -12.43 -4.31
C ALA A 321 20.47 -12.13 -3.98
N VAL A 322 19.81 -11.37 -4.86
CA VAL A 322 18.37 -11.11 -4.83
C VAL A 322 17.77 -11.38 -6.20
N TRP A 323 16.54 -11.84 -6.25
CA TRP A 323 15.78 -12.10 -7.49
C TRP A 323 14.30 -12.06 -7.22
N PHE A 324 13.47 -11.98 -8.25
CA PHE A 324 12.04 -12.20 -8.06
C PHE A 324 11.63 -13.66 -8.34
N SER A 325 10.64 -14.13 -7.60
CA SER A 325 9.96 -15.42 -7.80
C SER A 325 8.49 -15.17 -8.08
N THR A 326 7.92 -15.82 -9.10
CA THR A 326 6.56 -15.59 -9.58
C THR A 326 6.02 -16.82 -10.33
N ILE A 327 4.73 -16.83 -10.62
CA ILE A 327 4.11 -17.78 -11.57
C ILE A 327 4.32 -17.27 -13.00
N SER A 328 4.21 -15.96 -13.21
CA SER A 328 4.42 -15.31 -14.50
C SER A 328 4.96 -13.90 -14.31
N GLU A 329 5.60 -13.32 -15.34
CA GLU A 329 6.14 -11.94 -15.26
C GLU A 329 5.07 -10.85 -15.05
N PHE A 330 3.80 -11.19 -15.23
CA PHE A 330 2.67 -10.29 -14.95
C PHE A 330 2.00 -10.59 -13.61
N GLY A 331 2.54 -11.54 -12.83
CA GLY A 331 1.95 -12.01 -11.60
C GLY A 331 1.95 -10.96 -10.50
N ARG A 332 0.84 -10.83 -9.81
CA ARG A 332 0.69 -9.97 -8.62
C ARG A 332 1.18 -10.67 -7.35
N GLU A 333 1.38 -11.98 -7.43
CA GLU A 333 2.00 -12.81 -6.39
C GLU A 333 3.53 -12.67 -6.32
N MET A 334 4.15 -11.97 -7.28
CA MET A 334 5.59 -11.78 -7.39
C MET A 334 6.19 -11.25 -6.09
N ALA A 335 7.30 -11.85 -5.64
CA ALA A 335 8.02 -11.49 -4.43
C ALA A 335 9.53 -11.45 -4.68
N ILE A 336 10.25 -10.63 -3.93
CA ILE A 336 11.71 -10.56 -3.97
C ILE A 336 12.27 -11.52 -2.92
N TRP A 337 13.06 -12.44 -3.38
CA TRP A 337 13.77 -13.43 -2.59
C TRP A 337 15.25 -13.11 -2.55
N HIS A 338 15.96 -13.61 -1.56
CA HIS A 338 17.39 -13.50 -1.46
C HIS A 338 18.02 -14.80 -0.95
N SER A 339 19.30 -14.92 -1.21
CA SER A 339 20.16 -15.98 -0.65
C SER A 339 21.57 -15.44 -0.49
N ARG A 340 22.34 -16.11 0.34
CA ARG A 340 23.68 -15.73 0.70
C ARG A 340 24.66 -16.88 0.50
N LEU A 341 25.76 -16.62 -0.21
CA LEU A 341 26.94 -17.48 -0.19
C LEU A 341 27.89 -16.92 0.87
N ARG A 342 28.00 -17.61 1.99
CA ARG A 342 28.85 -17.16 3.09
C ARG A 342 30.33 -17.27 2.74
N CYS A 343 31.14 -16.34 3.23
CA CYS A 343 32.55 -16.31 2.97
C CYS A 343 33.21 -17.66 3.36
N GLY A 344 33.82 -18.34 2.37
CA GLY A 344 34.44 -19.66 2.55
C GLY A 344 33.50 -20.86 2.46
N ALA A 345 32.20 -20.66 2.24
CA ALA A 345 31.25 -21.74 1.97
C ALA A 345 31.28 -22.18 0.51
N ASP A 346 30.92 -23.43 0.26
CA ASP A 346 30.82 -24.06 -1.06
C ASP A 346 29.38 -24.19 -1.57
N SER A 347 28.38 -23.72 -0.77
CA SER A 347 26.97 -23.72 -1.09
C SER A 347 26.27 -22.46 -0.58
N TRP A 348 25.22 -22.03 -1.29
CA TRP A 348 24.34 -20.95 -0.87
C TRP A 348 23.43 -21.39 0.27
N ASP A 349 23.03 -20.44 1.10
CA ASP A 349 21.97 -20.65 2.09
C ASP A 349 20.62 -20.94 1.38
N GLU A 350 19.66 -21.53 2.09
CA GLU A 350 18.26 -21.60 1.61
C GLU A 350 17.74 -20.19 1.34
N ALA A 351 16.93 -20.03 0.30
CA ALA A 351 16.32 -18.77 -0.06
C ALA A 351 15.39 -18.27 1.06
N SER A 352 15.42 -16.97 1.30
CA SER A 352 14.55 -16.29 2.24
C SER A 352 13.74 -15.20 1.53
N LEU A 353 12.50 -14.97 1.98
CA LEU A 353 11.69 -13.86 1.48
C LEU A 353 12.31 -12.54 1.94
N LEU A 354 12.74 -11.71 1.00
CA LEU A 354 13.29 -10.39 1.33
C LEU A 354 12.19 -9.35 1.47
N CYS A 355 11.35 -9.21 0.46
CA CYS A 355 10.21 -8.31 0.52
C CYS A 355 9.10 -8.74 -0.45
N LYS A 356 7.87 -8.41 -0.08
CA LYS A 356 6.66 -8.58 -0.86
C LYS A 356 5.73 -7.40 -0.57
N VAL A 357 5.43 -6.61 -1.59
CA VAL A 357 4.29 -5.69 -1.53
C VAL A 357 3.05 -6.51 -1.89
N PRO A 358 2.11 -6.69 -0.98
CA PRO A 358 0.97 -7.57 -1.18
C PRO A 358 0.17 -7.22 -2.42
N ASP A 359 -0.14 -8.24 -3.21
CA ASP A 359 -0.92 -8.16 -4.44
C ASP A 359 -0.40 -7.07 -5.42
N ARG A 360 0.95 -7.02 -5.58
CA ARG A 360 1.65 -6.15 -6.53
C ARG A 360 2.70 -6.92 -7.30
N ASN A 361 2.89 -6.58 -8.55
CA ASN A 361 4.06 -7.00 -9.29
C ASN A 361 5.29 -6.23 -8.77
N MET A 362 6.36 -6.96 -8.49
CA MET A 362 7.63 -6.41 -8.00
C MET A 362 8.74 -6.86 -8.92
N THR A 363 8.95 -6.13 -9.99
CA THR A 363 9.94 -6.54 -10.98
C THR A 363 11.27 -5.83 -10.77
N GLY A 364 12.31 -6.51 -11.19
CA GLY A 364 13.69 -6.06 -11.30
C GLY A 364 14.30 -5.55 -10.02
N SER A 365 15.35 -6.21 -9.60
CA SER A 365 16.13 -5.75 -8.45
C SER A 365 17.47 -5.22 -8.93
N SER A 366 17.92 -4.13 -8.31
CA SER A 366 19.30 -3.69 -8.39
C SER A 366 19.90 -3.69 -6.99
N LEU A 367 21.04 -4.32 -6.82
CA LEU A 367 21.71 -4.51 -5.54
C LEU A 367 23.17 -4.03 -5.61
N ARG A 368 23.56 -3.16 -4.67
CA ARG A 368 24.92 -2.62 -4.65
C ARG A 368 25.40 -2.36 -3.23
N CYS A 369 26.58 -2.90 -2.91
CA CYS A 369 27.32 -2.52 -1.71
C CYS A 369 28.28 -1.36 -2.03
N ASP A 370 28.22 -0.30 -1.26
CA ASP A 370 29.21 0.79 -1.31
C ASP A 370 30.52 0.30 -0.66
N PRO A 371 31.64 0.27 -1.39
CA PRO A 371 32.88 -0.25 -0.87
C PRO A 371 33.49 0.57 0.29
N ASP A 372 33.17 1.89 0.35
CA ASP A 372 33.71 2.78 1.37
C ASP A 372 32.95 2.64 2.69
N SER A 373 31.59 2.74 2.64
CA SER A 373 30.75 2.68 3.84
C SER A 373 30.35 1.26 4.23
N GLY A 374 30.29 0.34 3.26
CA GLY A 374 29.72 -1.00 3.44
C GLY A 374 28.19 -1.03 3.40
N ARG A 375 27.55 0.13 3.18
CA ARG A 375 26.08 0.20 3.03
C ARG A 375 25.63 -0.49 1.76
N ILE A 376 24.63 -1.34 1.89
CA ILE A 376 24.01 -2.02 0.77
C ILE A 376 22.75 -1.24 0.37
N TYR A 377 22.59 -0.99 -0.91
CA TYR A 377 21.42 -0.37 -1.52
C TYR A 377 20.67 -1.43 -2.33
N LEU A 378 19.37 -1.52 -2.11
CA LEU A 378 18.44 -2.34 -2.87
C LEU A 378 17.40 -1.42 -3.52
N LEU A 379 17.26 -1.53 -4.84
CA LEU A 379 16.22 -0.85 -5.59
C LEU A 379 15.31 -1.88 -6.23
N ASN A 380 14.00 -1.68 -6.13
CA ASN A 380 12.98 -2.51 -6.75
C ASN A 380 11.92 -1.63 -7.42
N GLY A 381 11.39 -2.10 -8.54
CA GLY A 381 10.14 -1.58 -9.08
C GLY A 381 8.95 -2.18 -8.35
N VAL A 382 7.91 -1.38 -8.09
CA VAL A 382 6.60 -1.86 -7.66
C VAL A 382 5.54 -1.25 -8.58
N GLU A 383 4.62 -2.08 -9.05
CA GLU A 383 3.59 -1.62 -9.96
C GLU A 383 2.32 -1.20 -9.24
N ALA A 384 1.54 -0.30 -9.86
CA ALA A 384 0.26 0.13 -9.36
C ALA A 384 -0.91 -0.49 -10.15
N GLY A 385 -0.79 -0.72 -11.44
CA GLY A 385 -1.88 -1.09 -12.33
C GLY A 385 -1.76 -2.45 -13.00
N GLY A 386 -0.95 -3.37 -12.48
CA GLY A 386 -0.85 -4.74 -13.00
C GLY A 386 0.11 -4.90 -14.19
N TRP A 387 0.97 -3.93 -14.46
CA TRP A 387 1.92 -4.03 -15.57
C TRP A 387 3.32 -3.52 -15.22
N TRP A 388 4.33 -4.34 -15.41
CA TRP A 388 5.74 -4.05 -15.12
C TRP A 388 6.31 -2.77 -15.77
N ARG A 389 5.56 -2.09 -16.65
CA ARG A 389 5.94 -0.82 -17.27
C ARG A 389 5.49 0.43 -16.50
N ASN A 390 4.75 0.28 -15.40
CA ASN A 390 4.16 1.38 -14.64
C ASN A 390 4.64 1.34 -13.20
N LEU A 391 5.96 1.31 -13.04
CA LEU A 391 6.58 1.08 -11.76
C LEU A 391 6.83 2.38 -11.01
N ALA A 392 6.58 2.40 -9.70
CA ALA A 392 7.29 3.25 -8.79
C ALA A 392 8.61 2.60 -8.40
N LEU A 393 9.62 3.40 -8.13
CA LEU A 393 10.92 2.92 -7.67
C LEU A 393 10.98 2.98 -6.15
N LEU A 394 11.23 1.84 -5.53
CA LEU A 394 11.48 1.70 -4.10
C LEU A 394 12.97 1.53 -3.82
N ALA A 395 13.44 2.14 -2.74
CA ALA A 395 14.79 1.97 -2.22
C ALA A 395 14.76 1.49 -0.77
N GLN A 396 15.62 0.54 -0.46
CA GLN A 396 15.95 0.10 0.90
C GLN A 396 17.45 0.06 1.09
N THR A 397 17.92 0.21 2.32
CA THR A 397 19.32 0.13 2.66
C THR A 397 19.56 -0.82 3.83
N SER A 398 20.77 -1.39 3.86
CA SER A 398 21.27 -2.19 4.98
C SER A 398 22.68 -1.71 5.35
N ASP A 399 22.92 -1.52 6.64
CA ASP A 399 24.23 -1.15 7.20
C ASP A 399 24.93 -2.31 7.91
N ASP A 400 24.33 -3.50 7.90
CA ASP A 400 24.75 -4.70 8.63
C ASP A 400 24.89 -5.94 7.71
N ASN A 401 25.45 -5.73 6.53
CA ASN A 401 25.68 -6.78 5.52
C ASN A 401 24.41 -7.50 5.06
N GLY A 402 23.25 -6.84 5.11
CA GLY A 402 21.96 -7.42 4.71
C GLY A 402 21.27 -8.23 5.80
N ALA A 403 21.69 -8.10 7.08
CA ALA A 403 21.00 -8.75 8.19
C ALA A 403 19.65 -8.09 8.52
N THR A 404 19.59 -6.76 8.38
CA THR A 404 18.36 -5.98 8.47
C THR A 404 18.28 -4.95 7.36
N TRP A 405 17.06 -4.51 7.04
CA TRP A 405 16.80 -3.54 5.98
C TRP A 405 15.98 -2.38 6.52
N SER A 406 16.26 -1.19 6.01
CA SER A 406 15.46 0.01 6.28
C SER A 406 14.02 -0.17 5.79
N ARG A 407 13.11 0.68 6.25
CA ARG A 407 11.81 0.81 5.58
C ARG A 407 12.01 1.18 4.11
N PRO A 408 11.22 0.60 3.20
CA PRO A 408 11.24 1.01 1.80
C PRO A 408 10.81 2.47 1.67
N GLN A 409 11.49 3.19 0.79
CA GLN A 409 11.20 4.59 0.46
C GLN A 409 10.89 4.71 -1.01
N ILE A 410 9.93 5.55 -1.36
CA ILE A 410 9.64 5.86 -2.76
C ILE A 410 10.66 6.87 -3.25
N VAL A 411 11.49 6.47 -4.20
CA VAL A 411 12.49 7.34 -4.85
C VAL A 411 11.86 8.07 -6.04
N SER A 412 10.98 7.38 -6.77
CA SER A 412 10.19 7.96 -7.85
C SER A 412 8.73 7.54 -7.70
N PRO A 413 7.83 8.48 -7.35
CA PRO A 413 6.42 8.19 -7.09
C PRO A 413 5.58 8.10 -8.36
N GLU A 414 6.15 8.34 -9.53
CA GLU A 414 5.39 8.40 -10.77
C GLU A 414 5.18 7.00 -11.34
N HIS A 415 4.02 6.40 -11.08
CA HIS A 415 3.52 5.20 -11.74
C HIS A 415 3.06 5.51 -13.17
N THR A 416 3.95 6.02 -14.01
CA THR A 416 3.61 6.43 -15.39
C THR A 416 4.06 5.39 -16.41
N PRO A 417 3.38 5.29 -17.57
CA PRO A 417 3.80 4.39 -18.63
C PRO A 417 5.25 4.67 -19.07
N GLY A 418 6.06 3.61 -19.10
CA GLY A 418 7.45 3.70 -19.53
C GLY A 418 8.47 3.78 -18.38
N HIS A 419 8.04 3.90 -17.13
CA HIS A 419 8.92 3.67 -15.98
C HIS A 419 9.29 2.19 -15.91
N GLN A 420 10.58 1.93 -16.03
CA GLN A 420 11.12 0.58 -16.04
C GLN A 420 12.06 0.33 -14.87
N VAL A 421 12.40 -0.93 -14.75
CA VAL A 421 13.34 -1.47 -13.78
C VAL A 421 14.71 -0.84 -13.93
N ILE A 422 15.35 -0.56 -12.80
CA ILE A 422 16.76 -0.19 -12.74
C ILE A 422 17.61 -1.44 -12.77
N ALA A 423 18.40 -1.62 -13.84
CA ALA A 423 19.26 -2.79 -14.01
C ALA A 423 20.59 -2.70 -13.24
N GLY A 424 20.95 -1.54 -12.70
CA GLY A 424 22.20 -1.37 -11.96
C GLY A 424 22.35 0.04 -11.39
N MET A 425 23.29 0.16 -10.46
CA MET A 425 23.69 1.42 -9.83
C MET A 425 25.18 1.66 -10.07
N ILE A 426 25.54 2.89 -10.43
CA ILE A 426 26.93 3.32 -10.55
C ILE A 426 27.18 4.54 -9.67
N ARG A 427 28.38 4.64 -9.13
CA ARG A 427 28.83 5.81 -8.36
C ARG A 427 29.49 6.81 -9.29
N SER A 428 29.02 8.05 -9.28
CA SER A 428 29.65 9.20 -9.92
C SER A 428 30.29 10.10 -8.87
N SER A 429 30.96 11.17 -9.32
CA SER A 429 31.49 12.22 -8.42
C SER A 429 30.39 12.99 -7.70
N GLU A 430 29.14 12.94 -8.21
CA GLU A 430 28.00 13.67 -7.66
C GLU A 430 27.10 12.78 -6.80
N GLY A 431 27.35 11.49 -6.74
CA GLY A 431 26.56 10.50 -5.98
C GLY A 431 26.30 9.22 -6.74
N TRP A 432 25.27 8.48 -6.31
CA TRP A 432 24.81 7.27 -6.97
C TRP A 432 23.83 7.60 -8.10
N LEU A 433 24.00 6.95 -9.24
CA LEU A 433 23.14 7.01 -10.42
C LEU A 433 22.59 5.62 -10.71
#